data_c1829bb63a1db0dfe99ff75578f9ac73
#
_entry.id   c1829bb63a1db0dfe99ff75578f9ac73
#
_cell.length_a   1.000
_cell.length_b   1.000
_cell.length_c   1.000
_cell.angle_alpha   90.00
_cell.angle_beta   90.00
_cell.angle_gamma   90.00
#
_symmetry.space_group_name_H-M   'P 1'
#
loop_
_entity.id
_entity.type
_entity.pdbx_description
1 polymer ?
#
loop_
_entity_poly.entity_id
_entity_poly.type
_entity_poly.pdbx_seq_one_letter_code
_entity_poly.pdbx_strand_id
1 'polypeptide(L)'
;GAACPGDCVDGWTLQAACAFGPPGRLFRACDEQGREALLLLAAADADEAFWQREWALRRCRAESLPRVLSSPRLRRHAFQLFAPPRWPMRSLLDWAPAHLPLEPQCALVLLEQLIDAVRAMQRRGVQGLWLAPRQILLDEGGRLLFLPEAAAILPGVARQALPADSVPLAPELRRGEAVDGRADQFALAALFYWLLCGRWPSIACPESDGGCRYEPLGERQADLPVGWDGVLARALAPRPEARFEALSEFWLALQKPLAHPQRVFAPRRLQRGVLAMVLLLVGAALLVGLAG
;
A
#
# COMPACT_ATOMS: atom_id res chain seq x y z
N GLY A 1 14.83 -4.22 31.04
CA GLY A 1 15.38 -3.03 30.38
C GLY A 1 15.14 -3.11 28.88
N ALA A 2 15.20 -1.99 28.17
CA ALA A 2 15.14 -1.97 26.71
C ALA A 2 16.38 -2.70 26.16
N ALA A 3 16.20 -3.49 25.11
CA ALA A 3 17.31 -4.18 24.45
C ALA A 3 18.20 -3.17 23.71
N CYS A 4 19.50 -3.38 23.78
CA CYS A 4 20.51 -2.50 23.21
C CYS A 4 21.50 -3.28 22.33
N PRO A 5 22.16 -2.61 21.38
CA PRO A 5 23.32 -3.20 20.69
C PRO A 5 24.37 -3.71 21.67
N GLY A 6 24.84 -4.93 21.45
CA GLY A 6 25.74 -5.66 22.34
C GLY A 6 25.04 -6.70 23.22
N ASP A 7 23.74 -6.61 23.42
CA ASP A 7 23.01 -7.63 24.17
C ASP A 7 22.97 -8.96 23.42
N CYS A 8 22.93 -10.05 24.17
CA CYS A 8 22.80 -11.40 23.61
C CYS A 8 21.42 -11.97 23.94
N VAL A 9 20.68 -12.36 22.90
CA VAL A 9 19.34 -12.96 23.01
C VAL A 9 19.39 -14.38 22.46
N ASP A 10 19.36 -15.36 23.33
CA ASP A 10 19.36 -16.80 23.00
C ASP A 10 20.44 -17.20 21.96
N GLY A 11 21.66 -16.66 22.12
CA GLY A 11 22.80 -16.93 21.23
C GLY A 11 22.92 -16.00 20.02
N TRP A 12 22.05 -14.99 19.92
CA TRP A 12 22.13 -13.94 18.92
C TRP A 12 22.62 -12.64 19.53
N THR A 13 23.73 -12.11 19.06
CA THR A 13 24.24 -10.81 19.49
C THR A 13 23.59 -9.70 18.65
N LEU A 14 22.94 -8.77 19.32
CA LEU A 14 22.36 -7.58 18.68
C LEU A 14 23.48 -6.63 18.25
N GLN A 15 23.60 -6.37 16.95
CA GLN A 15 24.68 -5.54 16.41
C GLN A 15 24.28 -4.07 16.30
N ALA A 16 23.11 -3.81 15.72
CA ALA A 16 22.61 -2.45 15.50
C ALA A 16 21.08 -2.46 15.49
N ALA A 17 20.49 -1.44 16.09
CA ALA A 17 19.06 -1.20 15.93
C ALA A 17 18.77 -0.73 14.50
N CYS A 18 17.69 -1.25 13.90
CA CYS A 18 17.23 -0.79 12.60
C CYS A 18 16.52 0.56 12.74
N ALA A 19 16.75 1.45 11.77
CA ALA A 19 16.06 2.74 11.69
C ALA A 19 14.60 2.61 11.19
N PHE A 20 14.20 1.44 10.79
CA PHE A 20 12.85 1.09 10.32
C PHE A 20 12.26 -0.02 11.18
N GLY A 21 10.99 -0.33 10.95
CA GLY A 21 10.24 -1.32 11.73
C GLY A 21 9.90 -0.81 13.14
N PRO A 22 9.53 -1.70 14.07
CA PRO A 22 9.14 -1.30 15.41
C PRO A 22 10.33 -0.71 16.18
N PRO A 23 10.22 0.52 16.69
CA PRO A 23 11.32 1.17 17.41
C PRO A 23 11.81 0.33 18.59
N GLY A 24 13.13 0.16 18.69
CA GLY A 24 13.78 -0.54 19.81
C GLY A 24 13.51 -2.05 19.87
N ARG A 25 12.91 -2.63 18.84
CA ARG A 25 12.61 -4.07 18.80
C ARG A 25 13.16 -4.81 17.59
N LEU A 26 13.58 -4.10 16.55
CA LEU A 26 14.15 -4.70 15.35
C LEU A 26 15.64 -4.41 15.26
N PHE A 27 16.46 -5.46 15.18
CA PHE A 27 17.90 -5.38 15.20
C PHE A 27 18.53 -6.19 14.07
N ARG A 28 19.66 -5.72 13.57
CA ARG A 28 20.63 -6.58 12.92
C ARG A 28 21.29 -7.42 14.01
N ALA A 29 21.39 -8.71 13.81
CA ALA A 29 21.97 -9.64 14.77
C ALA A 29 22.86 -10.66 14.08
N CYS A 30 23.79 -11.24 14.82
CA CYS A 30 24.59 -12.37 14.37
C CYS A 30 24.66 -13.44 15.47
N ASP A 31 24.77 -14.69 15.05
CA ASP A 31 25.00 -15.79 15.99
C ASP A 31 26.51 -16.02 16.24
N GLU A 32 26.83 -17.00 17.07
CA GLU A 32 28.21 -17.37 17.40
C GLU A 32 29.02 -17.86 16.19
N GLN A 33 28.36 -18.27 15.11
CA GLN A 33 28.98 -18.73 13.87
C GLN A 33 29.10 -17.60 12.82
N GLY A 34 28.71 -16.36 13.17
CA GLY A 34 28.74 -15.21 12.31
C GLY A 34 27.59 -15.17 11.29
N ARG A 35 26.55 -16.00 11.43
CA ARG A 35 25.38 -15.90 10.56
C ARG A 35 24.58 -14.68 10.91
N GLU A 36 24.27 -13.89 9.91
CA GLU A 36 23.49 -12.66 10.05
C GLU A 36 21.99 -12.92 9.98
N ALA A 37 21.22 -12.14 10.73
CA ALA A 37 19.77 -12.15 10.71
C ALA A 37 19.21 -10.76 11.05
N LEU A 38 17.93 -10.53 10.68
CA LEU A 38 17.10 -9.56 11.36
C LEU A 38 16.41 -10.24 12.54
N LEU A 39 16.53 -9.67 13.73
CA LEU A 39 15.88 -10.16 14.92
C LEU A 39 14.82 -9.17 15.39
N LEU A 40 13.58 -9.63 15.42
CA LEU A 40 12.43 -8.87 15.92
C LEU A 40 12.05 -9.37 17.31
N LEU A 41 12.28 -8.54 18.32
CA LEU A 41 11.80 -8.80 19.66
C LEU A 41 10.28 -8.62 19.74
N ALA A 42 9.61 -9.51 20.44
CA ALA A 42 8.21 -9.32 20.78
C ALA A 42 8.02 -8.08 21.67
N ALA A 43 6.83 -7.48 21.60
CA ALA A 43 6.40 -6.52 22.62
C ALA A 43 6.31 -7.24 23.98
N ALA A 44 6.34 -6.48 25.09
CA ALA A 44 6.27 -7.05 26.44
C ALA A 44 4.99 -7.88 26.67
N ASP A 45 3.94 -7.58 25.94
CA ASP A 45 2.63 -8.24 25.92
C ASP A 45 2.45 -9.12 24.67
N ALA A 46 3.54 -9.79 24.23
CA ALA A 46 3.49 -10.65 23.06
C ALA A 46 2.32 -11.62 23.15
N ASP A 47 1.40 -11.46 22.22
CA ASP A 47 0.19 -12.23 22.12
C ASP A 47 0.30 -13.37 21.09
N GLU A 48 -0.76 -14.12 20.96
CA GLU A 48 -0.86 -15.19 19.98
C GLU A 48 -0.66 -14.69 18.54
N ALA A 49 -1.05 -13.44 18.24
CA ALA A 49 -0.88 -12.85 16.91
C ALA A 49 0.59 -12.76 16.48
N PHE A 50 1.52 -12.52 17.42
CA PHE A 50 2.95 -12.52 17.15
C PHE A 50 3.42 -13.89 16.61
N TRP A 51 3.00 -14.98 17.23
CA TRP A 51 3.39 -16.34 16.85
C TRP A 51 2.66 -16.83 15.58
N GLN A 52 1.40 -16.52 15.46
CA GLN A 52 0.62 -16.88 14.27
C GLN A 52 1.15 -16.19 13.01
N ARG A 53 1.65 -14.96 13.12
CA ARG A 53 2.32 -14.26 12.03
C ARG A 53 3.60 -14.97 11.61
N GLU A 54 4.45 -15.40 12.56
CA GLU A 54 5.62 -16.21 12.24
C GLU A 54 5.23 -17.50 11.51
N TRP A 55 4.23 -18.21 12.03
CA TRP A 55 3.71 -19.42 11.41
C TRP A 55 3.21 -19.21 9.99
N ALA A 56 2.49 -18.12 9.74
CA ALA A 56 2.02 -17.76 8.41
C ALA A 56 3.19 -17.42 7.47
N LEU A 57 4.14 -16.61 7.93
CA LEU A 57 5.31 -16.19 7.13
C LEU A 57 6.19 -17.38 6.74
N ARG A 58 6.36 -18.38 7.60
CA ARG A 58 7.12 -19.62 7.27
C ARG A 58 6.55 -20.34 6.05
N ARG A 59 5.27 -20.20 5.77
CA ARG A 59 4.55 -20.85 4.68
C ARG A 59 4.32 -19.97 3.45
N CYS A 60 4.61 -18.69 3.58
CA CYS A 60 4.47 -17.77 2.45
C CYS A 60 5.58 -17.95 1.44
N ARG A 61 5.24 -17.75 0.16
CA ARG A 61 6.16 -17.78 -0.98
C ARG A 61 6.00 -16.47 -1.75
N ALA A 62 6.63 -15.41 -1.26
CA ALA A 62 6.69 -14.11 -1.92
C ALA A 62 8.05 -13.48 -1.63
N GLU A 63 8.72 -12.96 -2.65
CA GLU A 63 10.04 -12.34 -2.52
C GLU A 63 9.98 -11.04 -1.70
N SER A 64 8.83 -10.37 -1.69
CA SER A 64 8.58 -9.14 -0.93
C SER A 64 8.20 -9.38 0.53
N LEU A 65 8.19 -10.63 1.00
CA LEU A 65 8.03 -10.97 2.42
C LEU A 65 9.36 -11.45 3.01
N PRO A 66 9.60 -11.17 4.30
CA PRO A 66 10.80 -11.65 4.97
C PRO A 66 10.78 -13.18 5.08
N ARG A 67 11.90 -13.81 4.79
CA ARG A 67 12.07 -15.25 4.97
C ARG A 67 12.40 -15.55 6.42
N VAL A 68 11.56 -16.34 7.08
CA VAL A 68 11.75 -16.74 8.49
C VAL A 68 12.90 -17.74 8.60
N LEU A 69 13.82 -17.46 9.50
CA LEU A 69 14.91 -18.36 9.87
C LEU A 69 14.57 -19.16 11.14
N SER A 70 15.08 -20.38 11.23
CA SER A 70 14.99 -21.18 12.44
C SER A 70 16.16 -20.89 13.36
N SER A 71 15.87 -20.73 14.65
CA SER A 71 16.92 -20.70 15.68
C SER A 71 17.38 -22.12 15.98
N PRO A 72 18.70 -22.40 16.02
CA PRO A 72 19.20 -23.71 16.39
C PRO A 72 19.05 -24.01 17.90
N ARG A 73 18.79 -22.98 18.70
CA ARG A 73 18.62 -23.09 20.16
C ARG A 73 17.16 -22.89 20.55
N LEU A 74 16.80 -23.46 21.69
CA LEU A 74 15.52 -23.19 22.31
C LEU A 74 15.40 -21.70 22.63
N ARG A 75 14.32 -21.06 22.16
CA ARG A 75 14.03 -19.67 22.47
C ARG A 75 13.51 -19.53 23.90
N ARG A 76 14.26 -18.83 24.75
CA ARG A 76 13.83 -18.42 26.09
C ARG A 76 13.15 -17.07 26.09
N HIS A 77 13.46 -16.25 25.08
CA HIS A 77 12.85 -14.94 24.83
C HIS A 77 11.90 -15.03 23.63
N ALA A 78 10.91 -14.17 23.62
CA ALA A 78 9.99 -14.06 22.49
C ALA A 78 10.60 -13.17 21.39
N PHE A 79 11.06 -13.77 20.31
CA PHE A 79 11.61 -13.08 19.13
C PHE A 79 11.38 -13.89 17.87
N GLN A 80 11.47 -13.21 16.74
CA GLN A 80 11.44 -13.81 15.41
C GLN A 80 12.74 -13.49 14.67
N LEU A 81 13.19 -14.42 13.84
CA LEU A 81 14.37 -14.27 13.00
C LEU A 81 13.98 -14.25 11.53
N PHE A 82 14.55 -13.31 10.82
CA PHE A 82 14.38 -13.21 9.36
C PHE A 82 15.74 -13.18 8.68
N ALA A 83 15.80 -13.72 7.47
CA ALA A 83 16.97 -13.58 6.63
C ALA A 83 17.31 -12.09 6.44
N PRO A 84 18.61 -11.72 6.45
CA PRO A 84 19.00 -10.34 6.27
C PRO A 84 18.57 -9.86 4.87
N PRO A 85 18.01 -8.64 4.76
CA PRO A 85 17.70 -8.05 3.47
C PRO A 85 18.99 -7.62 2.76
N ARG A 86 18.85 -7.20 1.51
CA ARG A 86 19.95 -6.55 0.79
C ARG A 86 20.13 -5.13 1.33
N TRP A 87 21.25 -4.88 1.99
CA TRP A 87 21.57 -3.55 2.49
C TRP A 87 22.18 -2.65 1.39
N PRO A 88 21.97 -1.32 1.41
CA PRO A 88 21.13 -0.58 2.36
C PRO A 88 19.65 -0.69 2.06
N MET A 89 18.82 -0.56 3.10
CA MET A 89 17.35 -0.52 3.02
C MET A 89 16.85 0.80 3.61
N ARG A 90 15.82 1.35 3.01
CA ARG A 90 15.11 2.54 3.53
C ARG A 90 13.64 2.25 3.63
N SER A 91 12.97 2.77 4.66
CA SER A 91 11.53 2.72 4.69
C SER A 91 10.92 3.59 3.59
N LEU A 92 9.76 3.20 3.10
CA LEU A 92 9.01 4.00 2.14
C LEU A 92 8.67 5.38 2.71
N LEU A 93 8.49 5.47 4.04
CA LEU A 93 8.24 6.73 4.73
C LEU A 93 9.41 7.71 4.58
N ASP A 94 10.66 7.24 4.73
CA ASP A 94 11.86 8.07 4.60
C ASP A 94 12.24 8.34 3.15
N TRP A 95 11.92 7.42 2.26
CA TRP A 95 12.23 7.51 0.84
C TRP A 95 11.29 8.45 0.08
N ALA A 96 10.00 8.44 0.44
CA ALA A 96 8.93 9.12 -0.29
C ALA A 96 9.11 10.64 -0.46
N PRO A 97 9.52 11.42 0.56
CA PRO A 97 9.60 12.88 0.42
C PRO A 97 10.48 13.38 -0.72
N ALA A 98 11.52 12.60 -1.10
CA ALA A 98 12.42 12.95 -2.18
C ALA A 98 11.99 12.41 -3.56
N HIS A 99 11.00 11.51 -3.62
CA HIS A 99 10.69 10.76 -4.83
C HIS A 99 9.24 10.87 -5.30
N LEU A 100 8.30 11.23 -4.43
CA LEU A 100 6.90 11.37 -4.82
C LEU A 100 6.63 12.74 -5.48
N PRO A 101 5.71 12.80 -6.45
CA PRO A 101 4.90 11.73 -7.02
C PRO A 101 5.69 10.82 -7.96
N LEU A 102 5.32 9.54 -8.02
CA LEU A 102 5.91 8.59 -8.96
C LEU A 102 5.20 8.61 -10.31
N GLU A 103 5.96 8.29 -11.35
CA GLU A 103 5.36 7.92 -12.63
C GLU A 103 4.49 6.67 -12.47
N PRO A 104 3.36 6.58 -13.20
CA PRO A 104 2.40 5.48 -13.08
C PRO A 104 3.04 4.09 -13.15
N GLN A 105 3.97 3.87 -14.07
CA GLN A 105 4.64 2.58 -14.23
C GLN A 105 5.52 2.22 -13.03
N CYS A 106 6.22 3.19 -12.46
CA CYS A 106 7.04 2.98 -11.26
C CYS A 106 6.18 2.63 -10.04
N ALA A 107 5.07 3.36 -9.86
CA ALA A 107 4.11 3.07 -8.80
C ALA A 107 3.49 1.67 -8.95
N LEU A 108 3.19 1.26 -10.20
CA LEU A 108 2.61 -0.04 -10.50
C LEU A 108 3.56 -1.20 -10.12
N VAL A 109 4.86 -1.05 -10.38
CA VAL A 109 5.88 -2.05 -10.01
C VAL A 109 5.95 -2.23 -8.48
N LEU A 110 5.85 -1.16 -7.71
CA LEU A 110 5.81 -1.26 -6.25
C LEU A 110 4.51 -1.91 -5.77
N LEU A 111 3.38 -1.53 -6.36
CA LEU A 111 2.09 -2.12 -6.03
C LEU A 111 2.04 -3.62 -6.31
N GLU A 112 2.60 -4.08 -7.43
CA GLU A 112 2.67 -5.51 -7.78
C GLU A 112 3.36 -6.32 -6.68
N GLN A 113 4.51 -5.85 -6.22
CA GLN A 113 5.27 -6.51 -5.15
C GLN A 113 4.48 -6.56 -3.84
N LEU A 114 3.77 -5.48 -3.49
CA LEU A 114 2.91 -5.44 -2.31
C LEU A 114 1.71 -6.37 -2.43
N ILE A 115 1.06 -6.41 -3.58
CA ILE A 115 -0.06 -7.32 -3.84
C ILE A 115 0.38 -8.77 -3.70
N ASP A 116 1.54 -9.13 -4.22
CA ASP A 116 2.07 -10.50 -4.10
C ASP A 116 2.32 -10.88 -2.64
N ALA A 117 2.89 -9.96 -1.85
CA ALA A 117 3.09 -10.16 -0.42
C ALA A 117 1.77 -10.38 0.33
N VAL A 118 0.81 -9.48 0.12
CA VAL A 118 -0.49 -9.51 0.79
C VAL A 118 -1.29 -10.76 0.40
N ARG A 119 -1.31 -11.13 -0.89
CA ARG A 119 -1.96 -12.35 -1.35
C ARG A 119 -1.34 -13.60 -0.74
N ALA A 120 -0.02 -13.65 -0.61
CA ALA A 120 0.65 -14.76 0.05
C ALA A 120 0.22 -14.91 1.52
N MET A 121 0.07 -13.79 2.23
CA MET A 121 -0.44 -13.76 3.61
C MET A 121 -1.92 -14.17 3.67
N GLN A 122 -2.76 -13.64 2.79
CA GLN A 122 -4.20 -13.96 2.74
C GLN A 122 -4.45 -15.45 2.49
N ARG A 123 -3.65 -16.10 1.65
CA ARG A 123 -3.72 -17.56 1.43
C ARG A 123 -3.40 -18.37 2.69
N ARG A 124 -2.82 -17.75 3.72
CA ARG A 124 -2.56 -18.34 5.03
C ARG A 124 -3.54 -17.86 6.11
N GLY A 125 -4.63 -17.23 5.70
CA GLY A 125 -5.67 -16.76 6.61
C GLY A 125 -5.33 -15.45 7.34
N VAL A 126 -4.27 -14.75 6.94
CA VAL A 126 -3.89 -13.45 7.52
C VAL A 126 -4.49 -12.33 6.69
N GLN A 127 -5.36 -11.54 7.30
CA GLN A 127 -6.10 -10.44 6.68
C GLN A 127 -6.12 -9.22 7.61
N GLY A 128 -6.46 -8.06 7.06
CA GLY A 128 -6.51 -6.82 7.83
C GLY A 128 -5.11 -6.37 8.27
N LEU A 129 -4.14 -6.50 7.38
CA LEU A 129 -2.75 -6.13 7.61
C LEU A 129 -2.62 -4.61 7.77
N TRP A 130 -1.70 -4.22 8.65
CA TRP A 130 -1.30 -2.83 8.75
C TRP A 130 -0.20 -2.52 7.73
N LEU A 131 -0.55 -1.78 6.68
CA LEU A 131 0.31 -1.48 5.54
C LEU A 131 0.90 -0.06 5.62
N ALA A 132 1.45 0.31 6.78
CA ALA A 132 2.05 1.62 6.93
C ALA A 132 3.37 1.76 6.15
N PRO A 133 3.67 2.93 5.56
CA PRO A 133 4.90 3.15 4.79
C PRO A 133 6.19 2.86 5.55
N ARG A 134 6.20 2.99 6.88
CA ARG A 134 7.37 2.66 7.70
C ARG A 134 7.73 1.18 7.74
N GLN A 135 6.79 0.30 7.38
CA GLN A 135 7.00 -1.15 7.35
C GLN A 135 7.31 -1.68 5.95
N ILE A 136 7.25 -0.81 4.97
CA ILE A 136 7.56 -1.13 3.58
C ILE A 136 8.96 -0.62 3.31
N LEU A 137 9.88 -1.52 3.04
CA LEU A 137 11.28 -1.21 2.83
C LEU A 137 11.63 -1.31 1.35
N LEU A 138 12.51 -0.43 0.89
CA LEU A 138 13.05 -0.45 -0.46
C LEU A 138 14.57 -0.57 -0.42
N ASP A 139 15.14 -1.42 -1.29
CA ASP A 139 16.56 -1.40 -1.61
C ASP A 139 16.85 -0.42 -2.74
N GLU A 140 18.12 -0.23 -3.06
CA GLU A 140 18.56 0.68 -4.14
C GLU A 140 18.10 0.23 -5.55
N GLY A 141 17.79 -1.05 -5.72
CA GLY A 141 17.27 -1.63 -6.97
C GLY A 141 15.76 -1.54 -7.13
N GLY A 142 15.04 -0.95 -6.17
CA GLY A 142 13.58 -0.87 -6.18
C GLY A 142 12.87 -2.17 -5.76
N ARG A 143 13.59 -3.12 -5.15
CA ARG A 143 12.99 -4.29 -4.53
C ARG A 143 12.40 -3.94 -3.19
N LEU A 144 11.20 -4.42 -2.97
CA LEU A 144 10.40 -4.14 -1.80
C LEU A 144 10.47 -5.30 -0.82
N LEU A 145 10.58 -4.97 0.47
CA LEU A 145 10.38 -5.89 1.58
C LEU A 145 9.29 -5.34 2.49
N PHE A 146 8.20 -6.08 2.65
CA PHE A 146 7.12 -5.74 3.56
C PHE A 146 7.31 -6.47 4.89
N LEU A 147 7.43 -5.72 6.00
CA LEU A 147 7.51 -6.25 7.35
C LEU A 147 6.14 -6.18 8.01
N PRO A 148 5.34 -7.24 8.03
CA PRO A 148 4.03 -7.22 8.65
C PRO A 148 4.16 -7.21 10.19
N GLU A 149 3.87 -6.09 10.84
CA GLU A 149 3.93 -5.96 12.30
C GLU A 149 2.67 -6.41 13.00
N ALA A 150 1.52 -6.17 12.38
CA ALA A 150 0.24 -6.54 12.97
C ALA A 150 -0.67 -7.16 11.90
N ALA A 151 -1.36 -8.21 12.28
CA ALA A 151 -2.56 -8.65 11.60
C ALA A 151 -3.74 -8.25 12.49
N ALA A 152 -4.64 -7.44 11.99
CA ALA A 152 -5.77 -6.98 12.81
C ALA A 152 -6.76 -8.09 13.11
N ILE A 153 -6.75 -9.17 12.33
CA ILE A 153 -7.66 -10.29 12.51
C ILE A 153 -6.95 -11.61 12.29
N LEU A 154 -6.82 -12.29 13.40
CA LEU A 154 -6.65 -13.73 13.44
C LEU A 154 -7.86 -14.30 14.17
N PRO A 155 -8.47 -15.37 13.70
CA PRO A 155 -9.62 -15.98 14.38
C PRO A 155 -9.29 -16.28 15.84
N GLY A 156 -10.14 -15.79 16.76
CA GLY A 156 -9.96 -16.02 18.19
C GLY A 156 -8.96 -15.12 18.92
N VAL A 157 -8.29 -14.22 18.23
CA VAL A 157 -7.33 -13.28 18.85
C VAL A 157 -7.98 -11.90 19.02
N ALA A 158 -7.81 -11.31 20.20
CA ALA A 158 -8.27 -9.95 20.46
C ALA A 158 -7.54 -8.95 19.55
N ARG A 159 -8.26 -7.93 19.08
CA ARG A 159 -7.67 -6.87 18.28
C ARG A 159 -6.71 -6.03 19.12
N GLN A 160 -5.54 -5.80 18.58
CA GLN A 160 -4.63 -4.81 19.14
C GLN A 160 -5.11 -3.39 18.77
N ALA A 161 -4.84 -2.43 19.64
CA ALA A 161 -5.04 -1.03 19.32
C ALA A 161 -4.17 -0.65 18.12
N LEU A 162 -4.78 -0.06 17.09
CA LEU A 162 -4.05 0.42 15.94
C LEU A 162 -3.36 1.75 16.28
N PRO A 163 -2.11 1.96 15.81
CA PRO A 163 -1.44 3.23 16.00
C PRO A 163 -2.20 4.39 15.37
N ALA A 164 -2.08 5.58 15.95
CA ALA A 164 -2.77 6.79 15.48
C ALA A 164 -2.38 7.19 14.04
N ASP A 165 -1.18 6.82 13.60
CA ASP A 165 -0.67 7.06 12.25
C ASP A 165 -1.01 5.94 11.24
N SER A 166 -1.93 5.07 11.58
CA SER A 166 -2.38 3.94 10.77
C SER A 166 -3.26 4.40 9.60
N VAL A 167 -2.69 5.17 8.72
CA VAL A 167 -3.23 5.47 7.39
C VAL A 167 -2.43 4.59 6.44
N PRO A 168 -3.02 3.88 5.58
CA PRO A 168 -4.32 3.89 4.89
C PRO A 168 -5.24 2.71 5.23
N LEU A 169 -5.74 2.65 6.41
CA LEU A 169 -6.61 1.54 6.83
C LEU A 169 -8.06 1.72 6.39
N ALA A 170 -8.70 0.60 6.07
CA ALA A 170 -10.10 0.55 5.72
C ALA A 170 -11.02 1.01 6.87
N PRO A 171 -12.15 1.69 6.57
CA PRO A 171 -13.06 2.19 7.60
C PRO A 171 -13.58 1.11 8.55
N GLU A 172 -13.95 -0.06 8.03
CA GLU A 172 -14.41 -1.19 8.84
C GLU A 172 -13.34 -1.69 9.81
N LEU A 173 -12.07 -1.65 9.40
CA LEU A 173 -10.95 -2.02 10.26
C LEU A 173 -10.78 -1.02 11.41
N ARG A 174 -10.91 0.28 11.13
CA ARG A 174 -10.85 1.33 12.16
C ARG A 174 -12.00 1.23 13.16
N ARG A 175 -13.21 0.94 12.69
CA ARG A 175 -14.39 0.78 13.55
C ARG A 175 -14.38 -0.52 14.33
N GLY A 176 -13.40 -1.37 14.11
CA GLY A 176 -13.33 -2.65 14.80
C GLY A 176 -14.38 -3.67 14.32
N GLU A 177 -14.92 -3.51 13.13
CA GLU A 177 -15.87 -4.44 12.50
C GLU A 177 -15.17 -5.71 11.99
N ALA A 178 -15.95 -6.69 11.59
CA ALA A 178 -15.42 -7.86 10.90
C ALA A 178 -14.82 -7.46 9.56
N VAL A 179 -13.62 -7.95 9.25
CA VAL A 179 -12.94 -7.66 8.01
C VAL A 179 -12.58 -8.93 7.25
N ASP A 180 -12.44 -8.79 5.94
CA ASP A 180 -11.88 -9.79 5.03
C ASP A 180 -10.74 -9.18 4.19
N GLY A 181 -10.31 -9.87 3.14
CA GLY A 181 -9.24 -9.39 2.26
C GLY A 181 -9.52 -8.06 1.55
N ARG A 182 -10.75 -7.57 1.55
CA ARG A 182 -11.12 -6.29 0.96
C ARG A 182 -10.65 -5.10 1.81
N ALA A 183 -10.36 -5.30 3.10
CA ALA A 183 -9.68 -4.30 3.93
C ALA A 183 -8.24 -4.07 3.46
N ASP A 184 -7.52 -5.13 3.10
CA ASP A 184 -6.18 -5.03 2.55
C ASP A 184 -6.18 -4.36 1.17
N GLN A 185 -7.18 -4.66 0.34
CA GLN A 185 -7.38 -3.98 -0.94
C GLN A 185 -7.51 -2.47 -0.78
N PHE A 186 -8.30 -2.01 0.18
CA PHE A 186 -8.45 -0.60 0.49
C PHE A 186 -7.10 0.04 0.86
N ALA A 187 -6.34 -0.61 1.73
CA ALA A 187 -5.04 -0.12 2.17
C ALA A 187 -4.03 -0.04 1.00
N LEU A 188 -4.00 -1.06 0.15
CA LEU A 188 -3.16 -1.08 -1.06
C LEU A 188 -3.55 0.01 -2.06
N ALA A 189 -4.85 0.23 -2.27
CA ALA A 189 -5.34 1.29 -3.14
C ALA A 189 -4.99 2.69 -2.60
N ALA A 190 -5.08 2.89 -1.29
CA ALA A 190 -4.69 4.15 -0.65
C ALA A 190 -3.17 4.41 -0.75
N LEU A 191 -2.34 3.39 -0.57
CA LEU A 191 -0.90 3.49 -0.80
C LEU A 191 -0.59 3.82 -2.26
N PHE A 192 -1.24 3.16 -3.20
CA PHE A 192 -1.05 3.40 -4.62
C PHE A 192 -1.43 4.83 -5.02
N TYR A 193 -2.57 5.32 -4.51
CA TYR A 193 -2.98 6.71 -4.68
C TYR A 193 -1.90 7.67 -4.15
N TRP A 194 -1.39 7.42 -2.96
CA TRP A 194 -0.33 8.24 -2.36
C TRP A 194 0.97 8.21 -3.17
N LEU A 195 1.39 7.06 -3.68
CA LEU A 195 2.56 6.95 -4.56
C LEU A 195 2.42 7.78 -5.83
N LEU A 196 1.20 7.86 -6.38
CA LEU A 196 0.91 8.58 -7.62
C LEU A 196 0.84 10.10 -7.45
N CYS A 197 0.44 10.61 -6.29
CA CYS A 197 0.23 12.06 -6.12
C CYS A 197 0.91 12.68 -4.90
N GLY A 198 1.57 11.91 -4.05
CA GLY A 198 2.24 12.38 -2.85
C GLY A 198 1.29 12.75 -1.70
N ARG A 199 -0.01 12.50 -1.83
CA ARG A 199 -1.03 12.78 -0.81
C ARG A 199 -1.89 11.57 -0.58
N TRP A 200 -2.29 11.37 0.67
CA TRP A 200 -3.27 10.33 0.99
C TRP A 200 -4.65 10.71 0.44
N PRO A 201 -5.42 9.73 -0.05
CA PRO A 201 -6.79 9.99 -0.43
C PRO A 201 -7.59 10.44 0.80
N SER A 202 -8.40 11.49 0.68
CA SER A 202 -9.19 12.03 1.80
C SER A 202 -10.11 11.00 2.43
N ILE A 203 -10.66 10.09 1.61
CA ILE A 203 -11.49 8.97 2.05
C ILE A 203 -10.77 7.99 2.99
N ALA A 204 -9.43 7.92 2.94
CA ALA A 204 -8.63 7.05 3.79
C ALA A 204 -8.15 7.74 5.07
N CYS A 205 -8.39 9.04 5.24
CA CYS A 205 -7.97 9.77 6.42
C CYS A 205 -8.89 9.49 7.62
N PRO A 206 -8.34 9.40 8.87
CA PRO A 206 -9.14 9.09 10.06
C PRO A 206 -10.28 10.07 10.35
N GLU A 207 -10.11 11.33 9.97
CA GLU A 207 -11.07 12.41 10.21
C GLU A 207 -12.24 12.42 9.21
N SER A 208 -12.20 11.59 8.18
CA SER A 208 -13.18 11.57 7.11
C SER A 208 -14.38 10.68 7.43
N ASP A 209 -15.04 10.89 8.57
CA ASP A 209 -16.24 10.15 8.92
C ASP A 209 -17.40 10.52 7.98
N GLY A 210 -17.60 9.73 6.95
CA GLY A 210 -18.85 9.66 6.20
C GLY A 210 -19.09 10.72 5.12
N GLY A 211 -18.19 11.68 4.89
CA GLY A 211 -18.43 12.76 3.95
C GLY A 211 -17.42 12.91 2.80
N CYS A 212 -16.29 12.24 2.87
CA CYS A 212 -15.25 12.42 1.86
C CYS A 212 -15.51 11.54 0.64
N ARG A 213 -15.45 12.18 -0.51
CA ARG A 213 -15.52 11.52 -1.82
C ARG A 213 -14.12 11.22 -2.33
N TYR A 214 -14.03 10.21 -3.19
CA TYR A 214 -12.83 9.98 -3.98
C TYR A 214 -12.52 11.21 -4.83
N GLU A 215 -11.30 11.72 -4.74
CA GLU A 215 -10.79 12.82 -5.57
C GLU A 215 -10.04 12.25 -6.77
N PRO A 216 -10.52 12.47 -8.01
CA PRO A 216 -9.84 11.96 -9.20
C PRO A 216 -8.43 12.52 -9.36
N LEU A 217 -7.49 11.65 -9.74
CA LEU A 217 -6.11 12.02 -10.04
C LEU A 217 -5.94 12.54 -11.48
N GLY A 218 -6.75 12.09 -12.42
CA GLY A 218 -6.63 12.42 -13.84
C GLY A 218 -6.77 13.92 -14.17
N GLU A 219 -7.41 14.68 -13.29
CA GLU A 219 -7.48 16.13 -13.41
C GLU A 219 -6.14 16.83 -13.13
N ARG A 220 -5.25 16.16 -12.39
CA ARG A 220 -3.97 16.70 -11.92
C ARG A 220 -2.74 16.02 -12.52
N GLN A 221 -2.93 14.84 -13.09
CA GLN A 221 -1.87 14.03 -13.70
C GLN A 221 -2.28 13.64 -15.12
N ALA A 222 -1.73 14.34 -16.11
CA ALA A 222 -2.04 14.11 -17.52
C ALA A 222 -1.63 12.70 -18.01
N ASP A 223 -0.64 12.10 -17.37
CA ASP A 223 -0.07 10.79 -17.75
C ASP A 223 -0.72 9.60 -17.03
N LEU A 224 -1.76 9.85 -16.23
CA LEU A 224 -2.46 8.77 -15.54
C LEU A 224 -3.19 7.91 -16.57
N PRO A 225 -2.96 6.58 -16.57
CA PRO A 225 -3.67 5.68 -17.48
C PRO A 225 -5.19 5.80 -17.33
N VAL A 226 -5.86 5.89 -18.47
CA VAL A 226 -7.32 6.06 -18.51
C VAL A 226 -7.98 4.89 -17.78
N GLY A 227 -8.95 5.19 -16.89
CA GLY A 227 -9.68 4.21 -16.09
C GLY A 227 -9.10 3.91 -14.72
N TRP A 228 -7.87 4.31 -14.42
CA TRP A 228 -7.30 4.09 -13.08
C TRP A 228 -8.08 4.82 -11.99
N ASP A 229 -8.60 6.01 -12.26
CA ASP A 229 -9.47 6.72 -11.30
C ASP A 229 -10.72 5.90 -10.95
N GLY A 230 -11.35 5.27 -11.93
CA GLY A 230 -12.49 4.39 -11.68
C GLY A 230 -12.14 3.14 -10.87
N VAL A 231 -10.98 2.55 -11.13
CA VAL A 231 -10.47 1.40 -10.38
C VAL A 231 -10.14 1.79 -8.94
N LEU A 232 -9.46 2.91 -8.74
CA LEU A 232 -9.11 3.42 -7.42
C LEU A 232 -10.35 3.83 -6.62
N ALA A 233 -11.30 4.51 -7.25
CA ALA A 233 -12.57 4.88 -6.61
C ALA A 233 -13.35 3.65 -6.12
N ARG A 234 -13.36 2.56 -6.91
CA ARG A 234 -13.97 1.30 -6.52
C ARG A 234 -13.21 0.63 -5.37
N ALA A 235 -11.90 0.51 -5.46
CA ALA A 235 -11.09 -0.13 -4.42
C ALA A 235 -11.09 0.65 -3.09
N LEU A 236 -11.29 1.95 -3.14
CA LEU A 236 -11.42 2.86 -1.99
C LEU A 236 -12.87 3.10 -1.56
N ALA A 237 -13.84 2.33 -2.07
CA ALA A 237 -15.22 2.46 -1.63
C ALA A 237 -15.34 2.23 -0.11
N PRO A 238 -16.11 3.08 0.63
CA PRO A 238 -16.24 2.96 2.07
C PRO A 238 -16.80 1.61 2.52
N ARG A 239 -17.72 1.04 1.75
CA ARG A 239 -18.33 -0.26 2.01
C ARG A 239 -17.55 -1.37 1.31
N PRO A 240 -17.12 -2.43 2.02
CA PRO A 240 -16.35 -3.54 1.44
C PRO A 240 -17.03 -4.21 0.24
N GLU A 241 -18.34 -4.38 0.27
CA GLU A 241 -19.12 -5.03 -0.80
C GLU A 241 -19.16 -4.22 -2.11
N ALA A 242 -18.83 -2.95 -2.07
CA ALA A 242 -18.72 -2.12 -3.28
C ALA A 242 -17.34 -2.23 -3.95
N ARG A 243 -16.35 -2.81 -3.27
CA ARG A 243 -15.00 -3.01 -3.79
C ARG A 243 -14.91 -4.22 -4.74
N PHE A 244 -13.72 -4.53 -5.21
CA PHE A 244 -13.47 -5.78 -5.91
C PHE A 244 -13.53 -6.94 -4.93
N GLU A 245 -13.96 -8.10 -5.40
CA GLU A 245 -14.09 -9.28 -4.55
C GLU A 245 -12.73 -9.82 -4.12
N ALA A 246 -11.74 -9.78 -5.01
CA ALA A 246 -10.39 -10.25 -4.76
C ALA A 246 -9.32 -9.26 -5.21
N LEU A 247 -8.11 -9.34 -4.60
CA LEU A 247 -6.96 -8.53 -5.02
C LEU A 247 -6.54 -8.80 -6.47
N SER A 248 -6.74 -10.03 -6.97
CA SER A 248 -6.48 -10.36 -8.36
C SER A 248 -7.37 -9.59 -9.33
N GLU A 249 -8.63 -9.33 -8.97
CA GLU A 249 -9.53 -8.52 -9.79
C GLU A 249 -9.10 -7.05 -9.80
N PHE A 250 -8.73 -6.51 -8.64
CA PHE A 250 -8.19 -5.16 -8.53
C PHE A 250 -6.94 -5.00 -9.41
N TRP A 251 -6.00 -5.94 -9.31
CA TRP A 251 -4.78 -5.95 -10.12
C TRP A 251 -5.07 -6.02 -11.61
N LEU A 252 -5.94 -6.94 -12.03
CA LEU A 252 -6.34 -7.09 -13.43
C LEU A 252 -7.05 -5.84 -13.96
N ALA A 253 -7.84 -5.16 -13.14
CA ALA A 253 -8.52 -3.93 -13.53
C ALA A 253 -7.52 -2.79 -13.83
N LEU A 254 -6.40 -2.71 -13.11
CA LEU A 254 -5.32 -1.76 -13.40
C LEU A 254 -4.53 -2.09 -14.67
N GLN A 255 -4.46 -3.38 -15.03
CA GLN A 255 -3.72 -3.83 -16.22
C GLN A 255 -4.53 -3.84 -17.51
N LYS A 256 -5.86 -3.82 -17.42
CA LYS A 256 -6.70 -3.80 -18.63
C LYS A 256 -6.45 -2.52 -19.40
N PRO A 257 -5.91 -2.59 -20.63
CA PRO A 257 -6.01 -1.45 -21.52
C PRO A 257 -7.50 -1.17 -21.71
N LEU A 258 -7.92 0.08 -21.59
CA LEU A 258 -9.31 0.43 -21.87
C LEU A 258 -9.60 0.06 -23.32
N ALA A 259 -10.49 -0.89 -23.48
CA ALA A 259 -10.88 -1.43 -24.78
C ALA A 259 -11.52 -0.38 -25.70
N HIS A 260 -11.91 0.79 -25.14
CA HIS A 260 -12.39 1.92 -25.92
C HIS A 260 -11.87 3.22 -25.31
N PRO A 261 -11.19 4.09 -26.09
CA PRO A 261 -11.06 5.47 -25.69
C PRO A 261 -12.49 5.99 -25.52
N GLN A 262 -12.88 6.33 -24.30
CA GLN A 262 -14.10 7.10 -24.13
C GLN A 262 -13.94 8.30 -25.05
N ARG A 263 -14.82 8.43 -26.05
CA ARG A 263 -14.87 9.63 -26.85
C ARG A 263 -15.02 10.78 -25.87
N VAL A 264 -13.93 11.49 -25.65
CA VAL A 264 -13.96 12.76 -24.97
C VAL A 264 -14.87 13.59 -25.87
N PHE A 265 -16.11 13.80 -25.43
CA PHE A 265 -16.97 14.75 -26.09
C PHE A 265 -16.20 16.06 -26.09
N ALA A 266 -15.80 16.50 -27.28
CA ALA A 266 -15.17 17.79 -27.45
C ALA A 266 -16.07 18.83 -26.74
N PRO A 267 -15.48 19.69 -25.88
CA PRO A 267 -16.29 20.62 -25.10
C PRO A 267 -17.18 21.42 -26.04
N ARG A 268 -18.45 21.54 -25.71
CA ARG A 268 -19.51 22.25 -26.48
C ARG A 268 -19.12 23.65 -26.97
N ARG A 269 -17.97 24.17 -26.61
CA ARG A 269 -17.42 25.46 -27.05
C ARG A 269 -17.05 25.50 -28.54
N LEU A 270 -16.64 24.36 -29.15
CA LEU A 270 -16.35 24.35 -30.60
C LEU A 270 -17.62 24.44 -31.47
N GLN A 271 -18.72 23.85 -31.01
CA GLN A 271 -19.99 23.93 -31.74
C GLN A 271 -20.57 25.37 -31.78
N ARG A 272 -20.36 26.17 -30.74
CA ARG A 272 -20.79 27.58 -30.72
C ARG A 272 -19.97 28.44 -31.66
N GLY A 273 -18.67 28.19 -31.77
CA GLY A 273 -17.81 28.94 -32.71
C GLY A 273 -18.14 28.64 -34.17
N VAL A 274 -18.38 27.38 -34.51
CA VAL A 274 -18.75 26.99 -35.87
C VAL A 274 -20.14 27.52 -36.24
N LEU A 275 -21.10 27.47 -35.34
CA LEU A 275 -22.45 28.02 -35.59
C LEU A 275 -22.43 29.54 -35.76
N ALA A 276 -21.64 30.26 -34.96
CA ALA A 276 -21.45 31.70 -35.08
C ALA A 276 -20.78 32.09 -36.42
N MET A 277 -19.81 31.31 -36.88
CA MET A 277 -19.12 31.55 -38.15
C MET A 277 -20.04 31.26 -39.35
N VAL A 278 -20.87 30.23 -39.30
CA VAL A 278 -21.87 29.91 -40.33
C VAL A 278 -22.93 31.01 -40.40
N LEU A 279 -23.43 31.51 -39.29
CA LEU A 279 -24.39 32.61 -39.24
C LEU A 279 -23.82 33.91 -39.76
N LEU A 280 -22.55 34.22 -39.53
CA LEU A 280 -21.85 35.38 -40.09
C LEU A 280 -21.69 35.27 -41.61
N LEU A 281 -21.35 34.10 -42.11
CA LEU A 281 -21.22 33.87 -43.56
C LEU A 281 -22.56 33.94 -44.30
N VAL A 282 -23.62 33.42 -43.71
CA VAL A 282 -24.98 33.51 -44.27
C VAL A 282 -25.50 34.95 -44.23
N GLY A 283 -25.23 35.70 -43.16
CA GLY A 283 -25.59 37.11 -43.03
C GLY A 283 -24.86 38.00 -44.06
N ALA A 284 -23.57 37.74 -44.29
CA ALA A 284 -22.80 38.46 -45.31
C ALA A 284 -23.30 38.17 -46.76
N ALA A 285 -23.65 36.90 -47.02
CA ALA A 285 -24.20 36.53 -48.33
C ALA A 285 -25.57 37.17 -48.64
N LEU A 286 -26.42 37.32 -47.61
CA LEU A 286 -27.71 38.00 -47.71
C LEU A 286 -27.56 39.51 -47.92
N LEU A 287 -26.57 40.14 -47.30
CA LEU A 287 -26.31 41.57 -47.52
C LEU A 287 -25.76 41.90 -48.92
N VAL A 288 -24.95 41.00 -49.47
CA VAL A 288 -24.44 41.16 -50.86
C VAL A 288 -25.52 40.88 -51.87
N GLY A 289 -26.49 40.00 -51.63
CA GLY A 289 -27.59 39.69 -52.48
C GLY A 289 -28.71 40.79 -52.52
N LEU A 290 -28.74 41.67 -51.51
CA LEU A 290 -29.70 42.80 -51.45
C LEU A 290 -29.17 44.14 -52.02
N ALA A 291 -27.86 44.19 -52.31
CA ALA A 291 -27.17 45.38 -52.86
C ALA A 291 -26.87 45.31 -54.36
N GLY A 292 -27.33 44.27 -55.05
CA GLY A 292 -27.35 44.11 -56.50
C GLY A 292 -28.78 44.04 -57.00
#